data_dba37ad3552e70258a4b6225674ee07c
#
_entry.id   dba37ad3552e70258a4b6225674ee07c
#
_cell.length_a   1.000
_cell.length_b   1.000
_cell.length_c   1.000
_cell.angle_alpha   90.00
_cell.angle_beta   90.00
_cell.angle_gamma   90.00
#
_symmetry.space_group_name_H-M   'P 1'
#
loop_
_entity.id
_entity.type
_entity.pdbx_description
1 polymer ?
#
loop_
_entity_poly.entity_id
_entity_poly.type
_entity_poly.pdbx_seq_one_letter_code
_entity_poly.pdbx_strand_id
1 'polypeptide(L)'
;MECLPVAKVPEGDRWTYELKLDGYRLEAVKSKGKVALYSRRGSDLTKRFDYVAKSLPSLPDDTVVDGELVALDEEGKPSFARVLRTLTALPPKSWRTSRKKDPEFGGQLSSLCA
;
A
#
# COMPACT_ATOMS: atom_id res chain seq x y z
N MET A 1 0.58 -9.70 -16.42
CA MET A 1 0.49 -11.19 -16.45
C MET A 1 -0.50 -11.59 -15.39
N GLU A 2 -1.51 -12.35 -15.73
CA GLU A 2 -2.48 -12.85 -14.76
C GLU A 2 -2.12 -14.29 -14.37
N CYS A 3 -2.17 -14.58 -13.06
CA CYS A 3 -1.91 -15.91 -12.57
C CYS A 3 -3.12 -16.82 -12.84
N LEU A 4 -2.88 -18.07 -13.21
CA LEU A 4 -3.92 -19.08 -13.33
C LEU A 4 -4.29 -19.59 -11.93
N PRO A 5 -5.57 -19.59 -11.56
CA PRO A 5 -6.01 -20.18 -10.31
C PRO A 5 -5.83 -21.69 -10.33
N VAL A 6 -5.32 -22.25 -9.24
CA VAL A 6 -5.16 -23.68 -9.06
C VAL A 6 -5.93 -24.16 -7.84
N ALA A 7 -6.50 -25.36 -7.91
CA ALA A 7 -7.28 -25.91 -6.80
C ALA A 7 -6.39 -26.39 -5.63
N LYS A 8 -5.14 -26.73 -5.89
CA LYS A 8 -4.17 -27.16 -4.89
C LYS A 8 -2.83 -26.47 -5.16
N VAL A 9 -2.18 -26.03 -4.10
CA VAL A 9 -0.83 -25.47 -4.19
C VAL A 9 0.11 -26.55 -4.72
N PRO A 10 0.81 -26.31 -5.85
CA PRO A 10 1.78 -27.29 -6.35
C PRO A 10 2.97 -27.36 -5.38
N GLU A 11 3.55 -28.57 -5.24
CA GLU A 11 4.68 -28.82 -4.35
C GLU A 11 5.94 -29.19 -5.17
N GLY A 12 7.13 -28.94 -4.61
CA GLY A 12 8.41 -29.33 -5.18
C GLY A 12 9.38 -28.16 -5.40
N ASP A 13 10.63 -28.49 -5.65
CA ASP A 13 11.76 -27.55 -5.70
C ASP A 13 11.72 -26.55 -6.86
N ARG A 14 10.82 -26.75 -7.81
CA ARG A 14 10.62 -25.84 -8.95
C ARG A 14 9.64 -24.70 -8.67
N TRP A 15 9.05 -24.65 -7.48
CA TRP A 15 8.05 -23.66 -7.12
C TRP A 15 8.58 -22.70 -6.06
N THR A 16 8.37 -21.43 -6.30
CA THR A 16 8.60 -20.38 -5.32
C THR A 16 7.24 -19.92 -4.78
N TYR A 17 7.15 -19.83 -3.47
CA TYR A 17 5.92 -19.43 -2.80
C TYR A 17 6.06 -18.00 -2.28
N GLU A 18 5.05 -17.19 -2.55
CA GLU A 18 4.98 -15.83 -2.07
C GLU A 18 3.66 -15.62 -1.32
N LEU A 19 3.71 -14.81 -0.28
CA LEU A 19 2.49 -14.39 0.40
C LEU A 19 1.73 -13.40 -0.48
N LYS A 20 0.50 -13.76 -0.83
CA LYS A 20 -0.43 -12.83 -1.45
C LYS A 20 -1.10 -12.02 -0.34
N LEU A 21 -0.67 -10.78 -0.18
CA LEU A 21 -1.30 -9.85 0.73
C LEU A 21 -2.58 -9.30 0.10
N ASP A 22 -3.67 -9.30 0.86
CA ASP A 22 -4.92 -8.68 0.43
C ASP A 22 -4.90 -7.19 0.78
N GLY A 23 -4.73 -6.36 -0.23
CA GLY A 23 -4.53 -4.94 -0.08
C GLY A 23 -5.18 -4.12 -1.20
N TYR A 24 -4.85 -2.84 -1.25
CA TYR A 24 -5.31 -1.90 -2.26
C TYR A 24 -4.15 -1.53 -3.19
N ARG A 25 -4.25 -1.90 -4.47
CA ARG A 25 -3.19 -1.62 -5.44
C ARG A 25 -2.96 -0.14 -5.59
N LEU A 26 -1.72 0.25 -5.47
CA LEU A 26 -1.26 1.61 -5.40
C LEU A 26 0.03 1.77 -6.20
N GLU A 27 0.12 2.85 -6.93
CA GLU A 27 1.32 3.26 -7.64
C GLU A 27 1.95 4.45 -6.92
N ALA A 28 3.21 4.33 -6.51
CA ALA A 28 3.97 5.43 -5.93
C ALA A 28 4.93 5.97 -6.98
N VAL A 29 4.81 7.26 -7.29
CA VAL A 29 5.65 7.95 -8.26
C VAL A 29 6.52 8.95 -7.52
N LYS A 30 7.84 8.84 -7.64
CA LYS A 30 8.76 9.86 -7.16
C LYS A 30 9.31 10.66 -8.32
N SER A 31 9.11 11.96 -8.28
CA SER A 31 9.67 12.91 -9.25
C SER A 31 9.96 14.26 -8.58
N LYS A 32 11.09 14.87 -8.93
CA LYS A 32 11.53 16.17 -8.42
C LYS A 32 11.51 16.25 -6.89
N GLY A 33 11.97 15.20 -6.24
CA GLY A 33 12.02 15.10 -4.78
C GLY A 33 10.68 14.89 -4.08
N LYS A 34 9.58 14.73 -4.82
CA LYS A 34 8.23 14.54 -4.27
C LYS A 34 7.72 13.14 -4.59
N VAL A 35 7.02 12.54 -3.63
CA VAL A 35 6.30 11.28 -3.81
C VAL A 35 4.81 11.55 -3.93
N ALA A 36 4.20 11.01 -4.97
CA ALA A 36 2.75 11.00 -5.17
C ALA A 36 2.25 9.56 -5.22
N LEU A 37 1.04 9.33 -4.72
CA LEU A 37 0.41 8.02 -4.66
C LEU A 37 -0.86 8.01 -5.50
N TYR A 38 -0.96 7.05 -6.41
CA TYR A 38 -2.10 6.93 -7.32
C TYR A 38 -2.78 5.58 -7.20
N SER A 39 -4.11 5.58 -7.28
CA SER A 39 -4.88 4.34 -7.42
C SER A 39 -4.76 3.79 -8.84
N ARG A 40 -5.16 2.52 -9.04
CA ARG A 40 -5.26 1.88 -10.38
C ARG A 40 -6.05 2.72 -11.39
N ARG A 41 -6.98 3.55 -10.94
CA ARG A 41 -7.80 4.43 -11.80
C ARG A 41 -7.23 5.84 -11.92
N GLY A 42 -6.02 6.08 -11.45
CA GLY A 42 -5.35 7.38 -11.52
C GLY A 42 -5.82 8.41 -10.50
N SER A 43 -6.61 8.03 -9.50
CA SER A 43 -7.00 8.95 -8.43
C SER A 43 -5.81 9.23 -7.50
N ASP A 44 -5.54 10.50 -7.22
CA ASP A 44 -4.49 10.93 -6.28
C ASP A 44 -4.90 10.61 -4.84
N LEU A 45 -4.13 9.76 -4.21
CA LEU A 45 -4.30 9.32 -2.83
C LEU A 45 -3.21 9.84 -1.88
N THR A 46 -2.31 10.70 -2.37
CA THR A 46 -1.14 11.20 -1.62
C THR A 46 -1.53 11.82 -0.29
N LYS A 47 -2.56 12.66 -0.28
CA LYS A 47 -3.03 13.31 0.95
C LYS A 47 -3.68 12.33 1.93
N ARG A 48 -4.29 11.27 1.42
CA ARG A 48 -4.99 10.28 2.23
C ARG A 48 -4.03 9.32 2.93
N PHE A 49 -2.93 9.00 2.27
CA PHE A 49 -1.88 8.13 2.75
C PHE A 49 -0.53 8.86 2.81
N ASP A 50 -0.55 10.08 3.33
CA ASP A 50 0.65 10.95 3.38
C ASP A 50 1.80 10.34 4.18
N TYR A 51 1.50 9.51 5.17
CA TYR A 51 2.50 8.77 5.96
C TYR A 51 3.25 7.75 5.09
N VAL A 52 2.57 7.10 4.11
CA VAL A 52 3.22 6.20 3.14
C VAL A 52 4.12 7.02 2.21
N ALA A 53 3.62 8.12 1.65
CA ALA A 53 4.41 8.99 0.80
C ALA A 53 5.66 9.52 1.53
N LYS A 54 5.55 9.82 2.82
CA LYS A 54 6.66 10.27 3.67
C LYS A 54 7.65 9.18 4.06
N SER A 55 7.28 7.92 3.93
CA SER A 55 8.18 6.78 4.20
C SER A 55 9.06 6.39 3.00
N LEU A 56 8.81 6.96 1.82
CA LEU A 56 9.48 6.63 0.56
C LEU A 56 10.49 7.70 0.04
N PRO A 57 11.04 8.59 0.86
CA PRO A 57 11.94 9.64 0.37
C PRO A 57 13.29 9.11 -0.13
N SER A 58 13.69 7.90 0.30
CA SER A 58 14.94 7.26 -0.11
C SER A 58 14.92 6.70 -1.53
N LEU A 59 13.75 6.62 -2.17
CA LEU A 59 13.68 6.23 -3.58
C LEU A 59 14.41 7.24 -4.45
N PRO A 60 15.12 6.81 -5.51
CA PRO A 60 15.65 7.73 -6.52
C PRO A 60 14.54 8.55 -7.17
N ASP A 61 14.87 9.74 -7.68
CA ASP A 61 13.92 10.48 -8.53
C ASP A 61 13.63 9.71 -9.83
N ASP A 62 12.48 9.98 -10.42
CA ASP A 62 11.95 9.32 -11.61
C ASP A 62 11.73 7.81 -11.43
N THR A 63 11.41 7.41 -10.20
CA THR A 63 11.06 6.03 -9.85
C THR A 63 9.55 5.87 -9.75
N VAL A 64 9.05 4.77 -10.30
CA VAL A 64 7.68 4.30 -10.12
C VAL A 64 7.71 2.96 -9.40
N VAL A 65 6.95 2.84 -8.33
CA VAL A 65 6.76 1.59 -7.57
C VAL A 65 5.30 1.20 -7.65
N ASP A 66 5.03 0.05 -8.26
CA ASP A 66 3.71 -0.58 -8.23
C ASP A 66 3.66 -1.59 -7.08
N GLY A 67 2.65 -1.49 -6.22
CA GLY A 67 2.56 -2.33 -5.05
C GLY A 67 1.16 -2.37 -4.46
N GLU A 68 1.04 -3.04 -3.33
CA GLU A 68 -0.21 -3.09 -2.58
C GLU A 68 -0.08 -2.36 -1.24
N LEU A 69 -1.03 -1.48 -0.98
CA LEU A 69 -1.21 -0.86 0.32
C LEU A 69 -1.97 -1.83 1.23
N VAL A 70 -1.29 -2.26 2.29
CA VAL A 70 -1.83 -3.20 3.25
C VAL A 70 -1.94 -2.54 4.62
N ALA A 71 -3.05 -2.71 5.29
CA ALA A 71 -3.18 -2.40 6.71
C ALA A 71 -3.16 -3.69 7.51
N LEU A 72 -2.37 -3.74 8.55
CA LEU A 72 -2.31 -4.88 9.45
C LEU A 72 -3.29 -4.69 10.61
N ASP A 73 -3.88 -5.77 11.07
CA ASP A 73 -4.66 -5.78 12.31
C ASP A 73 -3.74 -5.90 13.55
N GLU A 74 -4.34 -6.02 14.72
CA GLU A 74 -3.61 -6.11 15.99
C GLU A 74 -2.79 -7.39 16.11
N GLU A 75 -3.12 -8.42 15.31
CA GLU A 75 -2.40 -9.69 15.24
C GLU A 75 -1.33 -9.70 14.13
N GLY A 76 -1.17 -8.58 13.41
CA GLY A 76 -0.24 -8.45 12.28
C GLY A 76 -0.74 -9.10 10.99
N LYS A 77 -2.04 -9.42 10.88
CA LYS A 77 -2.63 -9.98 9.67
C LYS A 77 -3.15 -8.88 8.74
N PRO A 78 -3.03 -9.05 7.42
CA PRO A 78 -3.59 -8.12 6.46
C PRO A 78 -5.12 -7.99 6.61
N SER A 79 -5.61 -6.76 6.67
CA SER A 79 -7.03 -6.44 6.79
C SER A 79 -7.46 -5.43 5.72
N PHE A 80 -8.06 -5.91 4.64
CA PHE A 80 -8.58 -5.06 3.58
C PHE A 80 -9.67 -4.11 4.06
N ALA A 81 -10.49 -4.54 5.03
CA ALA A 81 -11.50 -3.69 5.64
C ALA A 81 -10.93 -2.43 6.30
N ARG A 82 -9.74 -2.52 6.91
CA ARG A 82 -9.04 -1.36 7.48
C ARG A 82 -8.59 -0.39 6.37
N VAL A 83 -8.07 -0.90 5.26
CA VAL A 83 -7.69 -0.07 4.10
C VAL A 83 -8.92 0.65 3.55
N LEU A 84 -10.03 -0.08 3.34
CA LEU A 84 -11.28 0.51 2.84
C LEU A 84 -11.84 1.59 3.78
N ARG A 85 -11.80 1.37 5.09
CA ARG A 85 -12.23 2.39 6.06
C ARG A 85 -11.46 3.69 5.90
N THR A 86 -10.16 3.62 5.67
CA THR A 86 -9.35 4.82 5.41
C THR A 86 -9.69 5.47 4.06
N LEU A 87 -9.99 4.67 3.05
CA LEU A 87 -10.39 5.17 1.73
C LEU A 87 -11.76 5.86 1.75
N THR A 88 -12.72 5.33 2.52
CA THR A 88 -14.10 5.80 2.57
C THR A 88 -14.36 6.81 3.69
N ALA A 89 -13.54 6.83 4.72
CA ALA A 89 -13.68 7.79 5.79
C ALA A 89 -13.54 9.22 5.25
N LEU A 90 -14.52 10.07 5.55
CA LEU A 90 -14.34 11.51 5.37
C LEU A 90 -13.16 11.94 6.24
N PRO A 91 -12.22 12.74 5.71
CA PRO A 91 -11.13 13.24 6.52
C PRO A 91 -11.73 13.96 7.74
N PRO A 92 -11.34 13.60 8.97
CA PRO A 92 -11.81 14.31 10.14
C PRO A 92 -11.53 15.80 9.97
N LYS A 93 -12.47 16.66 10.34
CA LYS A 93 -12.28 18.13 10.27
C LYS A 93 -11.04 18.60 11.06
N SER A 94 -10.53 17.76 11.97
CA SER A 94 -9.35 17.96 12.79
C SER A 94 -8.01 17.72 12.10
N TRP A 95 -7.98 17.19 10.88
CA TRP A 95 -6.71 16.96 10.14
C TRP A 95 -5.96 18.25 9.78
N ARG A 96 -6.57 19.38 10.02
CA ARG A 96 -5.90 20.67 9.82
C ARG A 96 -4.88 21.05 10.91
N THR A 97 -4.88 20.38 12.07
CA THR A 97 -4.11 20.90 13.23
C THR A 97 -3.44 19.89 14.14
N SER A 98 -3.56 18.59 14.01
CA SER A 98 -2.89 17.66 14.93
C SER A 98 -1.97 16.67 14.25
N ARG A 99 -0.65 16.98 14.29
CA ARG A 99 0.43 16.00 14.13
C ARG A 99 0.47 15.08 15.38
N LYS A 100 -0.56 14.34 15.65
CA LYS A 100 -0.45 13.21 16.58
C LYS A 100 -0.39 11.95 15.74
N LYS A 101 0.76 11.26 15.84
CA LYS A 101 0.93 9.88 15.42
C LYS A 101 -0.24 9.09 15.99
N ASP A 102 -1.15 8.61 15.13
CA ASP A 102 -2.00 7.49 15.49
C ASP A 102 -1.14 6.23 15.43
N PRO A 103 -0.91 5.54 16.55
CA PRO A 103 -0.08 4.34 16.57
C PRO A 103 -0.74 3.13 15.90
N GLU A 104 -2.00 3.26 15.44
CA GLU A 104 -2.79 2.14 14.93
C GLU A 104 -2.64 1.87 13.43
N PHE A 105 -1.91 2.68 12.68
CA PHE A 105 -1.70 2.47 11.24
C PHE A 105 -0.23 2.25 10.88
N GLY A 106 0.23 1.01 11.10
CA GLY A 106 1.41 0.50 10.41
C GLY A 106 1.02 0.09 8.99
N GLY A 107 0.95 1.04 8.07
CA GLY A 107 0.79 0.72 6.65
C GLY A 107 2.16 0.36 6.08
N GLN A 108 2.27 -0.80 5.49
CA GLN A 108 3.47 -1.24 4.79
C GLN A 108 3.15 -1.36 3.31
N LEU A 109 3.96 -0.71 2.47
CA LEU A 109 3.94 -0.93 1.04
C LEU A 109 4.82 -2.16 0.78
N SER A 110 4.23 -3.29 0.47
CA SER A 110 4.97 -4.44 -0.03
C SER A 110 5.01 -4.36 -1.56
N SER A 111 6.20 -4.26 -2.13
CA SER A 111 6.40 -4.39 -3.56
C SER A 111 6.14 -5.84 -3.94
N LEU A 112 5.17 -6.08 -4.78
CA LEU A 112 5.04 -7.35 -5.47
C LEU A 112 5.86 -7.26 -6.76
N CYS A 113 6.86 -8.11 -6.80
CA CYS A 113 7.67 -8.54 -7.94
C CYS A 113 7.45 -7.87 -9.29
N ALA A 114 8.53 -7.36 -9.73
CA ALA A 114 8.78 -7.20 -11.16
C ALA A 114 8.63 -8.53 -11.90
#